data_7ab1cfcab9a4bdc686323b88604da0b7
#
_entry.id   7ab1cfcab9a4bdc686323b88604da0b7
#
_cell.length_a   1.000
_cell.length_b   1.000
_cell.length_c   1.000
_cell.angle_alpha   90.00
_cell.angle_beta   90.00
_cell.angle_gamma   90.00
#
_symmetry.space_group_name_H-M   'P 1'
#
loop_
_entity.id
_entity.type
_entity.pdbx_description
1 polymer ?
#
loop_
_entity_poly.entity_id
_entity_poly.type
_entity_poly.pdbx_seq_one_letter_code
_entity_poly.pdbx_strand_id
1 'polypeptide(L)'
;MAFQAYHGVTGAQHQTNFNNLSAQGYRMISLSVYGDPHDGRYAAVWVQRAGPAWVAVHGVDSAGYQSFFNNWTAKGFVPVIVSATGAVNNAIFAAVFEQGIGGPWLARHGMTSGPVANANTFQHFVKTAADSKLIVRSVAIYGTASDRRYAAVWHANPRYVKWHVHPSDTGASYQTAFDAETQLPGYSLHAYRPAYVAVSDDQMYCSVFKDDVVGPWVARHGLTSSQYQTEFDAQNAAGFYPICVQGGGSGSNTRYAAIFAKQDVPSSRAWTMTGTAVPTLAALDHVMQSFMQANGVRAAQLAVAKNGVAKFSRAYTWAEPGYRVTQPSDRFLLASCSKMFLEAAVQSLYDAKKLTPATKVYPLLGFSGPADPRSNDITIQQLLDHMGGYDDTPTGSGFDPTYRMRFIAQSLGLSHPVTKLDVARYMYGKPLDFTPGTNNKYSNFGYLLAGAVVEKVTNTTFFNYVKTALLQPAGITEVEVLPTLASGRTNHQAIAEDEGMDKSPIDLASNLLVPAVYGGDGEINEVGDPNDGLAASAHALTQFIHLHAVWGNGPRAAGAARSGSTPGASTLAVSRWDGVDWACVVNTRDWPPSTSPTLDDLFDTSAPISPLSITHVLDTTPIP
;
A
#
# COMPACT_ATOMS: atom_id res chain seq x y z
N MET A 1 -25.36 10.39 -17.35
CA MET A 1 -24.84 9.78 -18.60
C MET A 1 -25.91 8.88 -19.17
N ALA A 2 -26.11 8.88 -20.50
CA ALA A 2 -27.05 7.96 -21.13
C ALA A 2 -26.38 6.57 -21.21
N PHE A 3 -27.08 5.54 -20.79
CA PHE A 3 -26.65 4.16 -20.86
C PHE A 3 -27.76 3.23 -21.35
N GLN A 4 -27.38 2.06 -21.82
CA GLN A 4 -28.24 0.94 -22.16
C GLN A 4 -27.65 -0.34 -21.59
N ALA A 5 -28.47 -1.27 -21.14
CA ALA A 5 -28.02 -2.56 -20.65
C ALA A 5 -29.04 -3.65 -21.00
N TYR A 6 -28.58 -4.85 -21.18
CA TYR A 6 -29.42 -6.04 -21.39
C TYR A 6 -28.71 -7.28 -20.86
N HIS A 7 -29.49 -8.33 -20.59
CA HIS A 7 -29.01 -9.64 -20.19
C HIS A 7 -29.88 -10.74 -20.75
N GLY A 8 -29.43 -11.97 -20.80
CA GLY A 8 -30.19 -13.14 -21.26
C GLY A 8 -30.48 -13.19 -22.76
N VAL A 9 -29.88 -12.29 -23.55
CA VAL A 9 -30.17 -12.22 -25.01
C VAL A 9 -29.36 -13.26 -25.78
N THR A 10 -29.90 -13.72 -26.91
CA THR A 10 -29.20 -14.61 -27.86
C THR A 10 -28.08 -13.87 -28.62
N GLY A 11 -27.18 -14.61 -29.28
CA GLY A 11 -26.14 -14.02 -30.13
C GLY A 11 -26.71 -13.14 -31.25
N ALA A 12 -27.81 -13.55 -31.86
CA ALA A 12 -28.50 -12.76 -32.91
C ALA A 12 -29.08 -11.44 -32.36
N GLN A 13 -29.70 -11.49 -31.17
CA GLN A 13 -30.19 -10.28 -30.50
C GLN A 13 -29.02 -9.38 -30.06
N HIS A 14 -27.92 -9.96 -29.55
CA HIS A 14 -26.71 -9.21 -29.21
C HIS A 14 -26.15 -8.48 -30.44
N GLN A 15 -26.05 -9.14 -31.60
CA GLN A 15 -25.60 -8.51 -32.84
C GLN A 15 -26.50 -7.38 -33.28
N THR A 16 -27.83 -7.55 -33.18
CA THR A 16 -28.82 -6.49 -33.49
C THR A 16 -28.61 -5.29 -32.56
N ASN A 17 -28.50 -5.53 -31.26
CA ASN A 17 -28.24 -4.46 -30.29
C ASN A 17 -26.90 -3.78 -30.54
N PHE A 18 -25.85 -4.54 -30.88
CA PHE A 18 -24.54 -4.01 -31.24
C PHE A 18 -24.65 -3.02 -32.41
N ASN A 19 -25.30 -3.42 -33.50
CA ASN A 19 -25.45 -2.57 -34.70
C ASN A 19 -26.22 -1.27 -34.38
N ASN A 20 -27.32 -1.39 -33.63
CA ASN A 20 -28.18 -0.25 -33.30
C ASN A 20 -27.51 0.74 -32.33
N LEU A 21 -26.89 0.22 -31.26
CA LEU A 21 -26.29 1.06 -30.22
C LEU A 21 -24.98 1.71 -30.69
N SER A 22 -24.16 0.98 -31.44
CA SER A 22 -22.92 1.56 -32.02
C SER A 22 -23.23 2.69 -33.00
N ALA A 23 -24.27 2.53 -33.84
CA ALA A 23 -24.75 3.59 -34.76
C ALA A 23 -25.25 4.83 -34.02
N GLN A 24 -25.73 4.70 -32.77
CA GLN A 24 -26.17 5.80 -31.91
C GLN A 24 -25.04 6.41 -31.07
N GLY A 25 -23.80 6.00 -31.27
CA GLY A 25 -22.64 6.52 -30.53
C GLY A 25 -22.45 5.93 -29.13
N TYR A 26 -23.09 4.79 -28.81
CA TYR A 26 -22.83 4.04 -27.60
C TYR A 26 -21.57 3.19 -27.73
N ARG A 27 -20.88 3.01 -26.63
CA ARG A 27 -19.68 2.16 -26.47
C ARG A 27 -19.92 1.10 -25.41
N MET A 28 -19.46 -0.10 -25.66
CA MET A 28 -19.61 -1.20 -24.72
C MET A 28 -18.56 -1.10 -23.60
N ILE A 29 -18.99 -1.07 -22.33
CA ILE A 29 -18.12 -1.00 -21.14
C ILE A 29 -18.10 -2.29 -20.35
N SER A 30 -19.10 -3.18 -20.54
CA SER A 30 -19.15 -4.52 -19.97
C SER A 30 -19.74 -5.47 -21.00
N LEU A 31 -19.17 -6.67 -21.11
CA LEU A 31 -19.62 -7.74 -21.98
C LEU A 31 -19.43 -9.07 -21.26
N SER A 32 -20.46 -9.91 -21.30
CA SER A 32 -20.43 -11.28 -20.82
C SER A 32 -21.04 -12.22 -21.86
N VAL A 33 -20.32 -13.27 -22.21
CA VAL A 33 -20.89 -14.47 -22.85
C VAL A 33 -20.89 -15.60 -21.83
N TYR A 34 -22.01 -16.34 -21.71
CA TYR A 34 -22.18 -17.37 -20.69
C TYR A 34 -23.17 -18.46 -21.15
N GLY A 35 -23.19 -19.57 -20.41
CA GLY A 35 -24.04 -20.71 -20.66
C GLY A 35 -23.50 -21.67 -21.72
N ASP A 36 -24.36 -22.52 -22.27
CA ASP A 36 -23.98 -23.50 -23.26
C ASP A 36 -23.38 -22.81 -24.52
N PRO A 37 -22.18 -23.18 -24.98
CA PRO A 37 -21.59 -22.62 -26.19
C PRO A 37 -22.45 -22.72 -27.44
N HIS A 38 -23.32 -23.72 -27.53
CA HIS A 38 -24.25 -23.87 -28.66
C HIS A 38 -25.50 -22.96 -28.58
N ASP A 39 -25.80 -22.45 -27.39
CA ASP A 39 -26.88 -21.46 -27.15
C ASP A 39 -26.36 -20.34 -26.21
N GLY A 40 -25.21 -19.79 -26.54
CA GLY A 40 -24.55 -18.76 -25.75
C GLY A 40 -25.46 -17.55 -25.53
N ARG A 41 -25.53 -17.12 -24.27
CA ARG A 41 -26.29 -15.93 -23.85
C ARG A 41 -25.34 -14.79 -23.56
N TYR A 42 -25.88 -13.57 -23.76
CA TYR A 42 -25.08 -12.35 -23.60
C TYR A 42 -25.71 -11.38 -22.61
N ALA A 43 -24.86 -10.71 -21.86
CA ALA A 43 -25.15 -9.52 -21.09
C ALA A 43 -24.17 -8.41 -21.48
N ALA A 44 -24.64 -7.19 -21.62
CA ALA A 44 -23.77 -6.07 -21.96
C ALA A 44 -24.27 -4.75 -21.36
N VAL A 45 -23.34 -3.85 -21.11
CA VAL A 45 -23.60 -2.46 -20.71
C VAL A 45 -22.95 -1.52 -21.70
N TRP A 46 -23.68 -0.50 -22.09
CA TRP A 46 -23.31 0.49 -23.07
C TRP A 46 -23.46 1.89 -22.50
N VAL A 47 -22.54 2.78 -22.79
CA VAL A 47 -22.61 4.20 -22.43
C VAL A 47 -22.45 5.07 -23.67
N GLN A 48 -23.25 6.13 -23.75
CA GLN A 48 -23.16 7.07 -24.87
C GLN A 48 -22.07 8.10 -24.58
N ARG A 49 -20.93 7.96 -25.23
CA ARG A 49 -19.80 8.90 -25.15
C ARG A 49 -18.87 8.76 -26.36
N ALA A 50 -18.21 9.87 -26.72
CA ALA A 50 -17.11 9.85 -27.66
C ALA A 50 -15.92 9.00 -27.14
N GLY A 51 -15.15 8.49 -28.06
CA GLY A 51 -13.95 7.69 -27.74
C GLY A 51 -13.21 7.25 -28.99
N PRO A 52 -12.10 6.51 -28.83
CA PRO A 52 -11.33 5.99 -29.97
C PRO A 52 -12.13 5.00 -30.80
N ALA A 53 -11.65 4.72 -32.00
CA ALA A 53 -12.21 3.65 -32.83
C ALA A 53 -12.13 2.31 -32.07
N TRP A 54 -13.15 1.47 -32.24
CA TRP A 54 -13.27 0.21 -31.54
C TRP A 54 -13.95 -0.86 -32.41
N VAL A 55 -13.64 -2.11 -32.09
CA VAL A 55 -14.21 -3.28 -32.75
C VAL A 55 -14.55 -4.35 -31.72
N ALA A 56 -15.46 -5.23 -32.07
CA ALA A 56 -15.84 -6.34 -31.21
C ALA A 56 -16.09 -7.62 -32.03
N VAL A 57 -15.97 -8.76 -31.32
CA VAL A 57 -16.32 -10.09 -31.83
C VAL A 57 -17.05 -10.85 -30.73
N HIS A 58 -17.94 -11.76 -31.13
CA HIS A 58 -18.63 -12.64 -30.21
C HIS A 58 -18.94 -14.00 -30.84
N GLY A 59 -19.14 -15.02 -30.02
CA GLY A 59 -19.52 -16.36 -30.45
C GLY A 59 -18.45 -17.09 -31.28
N VAL A 60 -17.18 -16.71 -31.18
CA VAL A 60 -16.06 -17.36 -31.87
C VAL A 60 -15.36 -18.37 -30.97
N ASP A 61 -14.83 -19.43 -31.53
CA ASP A 61 -13.98 -20.38 -30.82
C ASP A 61 -12.59 -19.77 -30.50
N SER A 62 -11.74 -20.54 -29.82
CA SER A 62 -10.40 -20.10 -29.44
C SER A 62 -9.53 -19.70 -30.63
N ALA A 63 -9.62 -20.42 -31.76
CA ALA A 63 -8.86 -20.12 -32.98
C ALA A 63 -9.38 -18.84 -33.65
N GLY A 64 -10.70 -18.67 -33.74
CA GLY A 64 -11.35 -17.46 -34.22
C GLY A 64 -11.01 -16.23 -33.39
N TYR A 65 -11.00 -16.38 -32.06
CA TYR A 65 -10.56 -15.32 -31.15
C TYR A 65 -9.09 -14.94 -31.38
N GLN A 66 -8.19 -15.93 -31.48
CA GLN A 66 -6.77 -15.67 -31.77
C GLN A 66 -6.57 -14.97 -33.12
N SER A 67 -7.32 -15.38 -34.13
CA SER A 67 -7.29 -14.76 -35.47
C SER A 67 -7.75 -13.30 -35.41
N PHE A 68 -8.84 -13.03 -34.69
CA PHE A 68 -9.35 -11.67 -34.45
C PHE A 68 -8.31 -10.83 -33.69
N PHE A 69 -7.74 -11.39 -32.64
CA PHE A 69 -6.69 -10.75 -31.83
C PHE A 69 -5.49 -10.34 -32.71
N ASN A 70 -4.93 -11.26 -33.47
CA ASN A 70 -3.76 -11.01 -34.31
C ASN A 70 -4.06 -9.93 -35.39
N ASN A 71 -5.23 -10.00 -36.03
CA ASN A 71 -5.61 -9.05 -37.07
C ASN A 71 -5.75 -7.62 -36.55
N TRP A 72 -6.36 -7.43 -35.36
CA TRP A 72 -6.65 -6.11 -34.85
C TRP A 72 -5.48 -5.50 -34.05
N THR A 73 -4.70 -6.31 -33.36
CA THR A 73 -3.47 -5.82 -32.72
C THR A 73 -2.43 -5.36 -33.75
N ALA A 74 -2.32 -6.04 -34.89
CA ALA A 74 -1.49 -5.58 -36.02
C ALA A 74 -1.92 -4.22 -36.60
N LYS A 75 -3.19 -3.80 -36.37
CA LYS A 75 -3.72 -2.49 -36.77
C LYS A 75 -3.70 -1.44 -35.66
N GLY A 76 -3.01 -1.72 -34.53
CA GLY A 76 -2.87 -0.82 -33.39
C GLY A 76 -4.07 -0.77 -32.45
N PHE A 77 -4.97 -1.77 -32.51
CA PHE A 77 -6.04 -1.92 -31.53
C PHE A 77 -5.53 -2.77 -30.34
N VAL A 78 -6.05 -2.48 -29.15
CA VAL A 78 -5.69 -3.13 -27.89
C VAL A 78 -6.94 -3.77 -27.30
N PRO A 79 -6.89 -5.03 -26.83
CA PRO A 79 -8.03 -5.64 -26.14
C PRO A 79 -8.38 -4.87 -24.87
N VAL A 80 -9.68 -4.65 -24.64
CA VAL A 80 -10.18 -3.95 -23.44
C VAL A 80 -11.17 -4.79 -22.65
N ILE A 81 -11.91 -5.69 -23.32
CA ILE A 81 -12.81 -6.65 -22.68
C ILE A 81 -12.57 -8.01 -23.30
N VAL A 82 -12.55 -9.05 -22.47
CA VAL A 82 -12.60 -10.44 -22.86
C VAL A 82 -13.61 -11.18 -21.98
N SER A 83 -14.43 -12.01 -22.60
CA SER A 83 -15.36 -12.92 -21.93
C SER A 83 -15.33 -14.27 -22.62
N ALA A 84 -15.55 -15.34 -21.88
CA ALA A 84 -15.56 -16.70 -22.42
C ALA A 84 -16.46 -17.61 -21.59
N THR A 85 -17.04 -18.63 -22.23
CA THR A 85 -17.83 -19.67 -21.59
C THR A 85 -17.58 -21.02 -22.26
N GLY A 86 -17.97 -22.12 -21.62
CA GLY A 86 -17.86 -23.49 -22.11
C GLY A 86 -16.59 -24.22 -21.67
N ALA A 87 -16.53 -25.52 -21.99
CA ALA A 87 -15.35 -26.34 -21.74
C ALA A 87 -14.22 -25.98 -22.73
N VAL A 88 -12.98 -26.33 -22.40
CA VAL A 88 -11.78 -25.95 -23.19
C VAL A 88 -11.87 -26.30 -24.67
N ASN A 89 -12.47 -27.45 -24.98
CA ASN A 89 -12.59 -27.96 -26.36
C ASN A 89 -13.74 -27.35 -27.18
N ASN A 90 -14.68 -26.65 -26.53
CA ASN A 90 -15.81 -26.01 -27.19
C ASN A 90 -16.07 -24.57 -26.71
N ALA A 91 -15.10 -23.98 -26.01
CA ALA A 91 -15.26 -22.62 -25.47
C ALA A 91 -15.51 -21.61 -26.59
N ILE A 92 -16.44 -20.68 -26.30
CA ILE A 92 -16.68 -19.50 -27.15
C ILE A 92 -16.26 -18.23 -26.41
N PHE A 93 -15.81 -17.27 -27.22
CA PHE A 93 -15.25 -15.99 -26.76
C PHE A 93 -16.07 -14.82 -27.29
N ALA A 94 -16.05 -13.75 -26.50
CA ALA A 94 -16.49 -12.42 -26.91
C ALA A 94 -15.46 -11.40 -26.43
N ALA A 95 -15.19 -10.37 -27.24
CA ALA A 95 -14.15 -9.39 -26.93
C ALA A 95 -14.44 -8.04 -27.55
N VAL A 96 -13.88 -7.00 -26.91
CA VAL A 96 -13.87 -5.61 -27.40
C VAL A 96 -12.43 -5.13 -27.44
N PHE A 97 -12.06 -4.46 -28.54
CA PHE A 97 -10.76 -3.85 -28.77
C PHE A 97 -10.91 -2.38 -29.08
N GLU A 98 -10.03 -1.53 -28.60
CA GLU A 98 -9.99 -0.10 -28.85
C GLU A 98 -8.67 0.35 -29.44
N GLN A 99 -8.68 1.36 -30.32
CA GLN A 99 -7.49 1.93 -30.90
C GLN A 99 -6.96 3.07 -30.02
N GLY A 100 -5.62 3.30 -30.05
CA GLY A 100 -5.02 4.49 -29.43
C GLY A 100 -4.92 4.45 -27.91
N ILE A 101 -5.05 3.27 -27.27
CA ILE A 101 -4.74 3.10 -25.86
C ILE A 101 -3.21 3.11 -25.71
N GLY A 102 -2.69 4.13 -25.04
CA GLY A 102 -1.26 4.29 -24.81
C GLY A 102 -0.73 3.41 -23.69
N GLY A 103 0.58 3.18 -23.73
CA GLY A 103 1.31 2.43 -22.70
C GLY A 103 1.36 0.92 -22.93
N PRO A 104 2.13 0.20 -22.10
CA PRO A 104 2.24 -1.24 -22.18
C PRO A 104 0.93 -1.93 -21.79
N TRP A 105 0.70 -3.09 -22.36
CA TRP A 105 -0.44 -3.96 -22.05
C TRP A 105 -0.04 -5.44 -22.21
N LEU A 106 -0.82 -6.31 -21.60
CA LEU A 106 -0.70 -7.75 -21.68
C LEU A 106 -2.08 -8.38 -21.86
N ALA A 107 -2.21 -9.38 -22.69
CA ALA A 107 -3.42 -10.19 -22.79
C ALA A 107 -3.07 -11.66 -22.99
N ARG A 108 -3.83 -12.54 -22.36
CA ARG A 108 -3.69 -13.99 -22.48
C ARG A 108 -5.08 -14.66 -22.37
N HIS A 109 -5.23 -15.78 -23.07
CA HIS A 109 -6.35 -16.69 -22.87
C HIS A 109 -5.85 -18.13 -22.75
N GLY A 110 -6.70 -19.04 -22.28
CA GLY A 110 -6.33 -20.43 -22.05
C GLY A 110 -5.40 -20.66 -20.85
N MET A 111 -5.19 -19.66 -20.00
CA MET A 111 -4.37 -19.81 -18.79
C MET A 111 -5.03 -20.82 -17.84
N THR A 112 -4.21 -21.64 -17.16
CA THR A 112 -4.69 -22.63 -16.18
C THR A 112 -4.79 -22.03 -14.78
N SER A 113 -5.50 -22.71 -13.89
CA SER A 113 -5.37 -22.49 -12.45
C SER A 113 -4.05 -23.08 -11.93
N GLY A 114 -3.52 -22.56 -10.83
CA GLY A 114 -2.33 -23.10 -10.18
C GLY A 114 -1.40 -22.02 -9.61
N PRO A 115 -0.30 -22.44 -8.97
CA PRO A 115 0.60 -21.54 -8.26
C PRO A 115 1.37 -20.61 -9.21
N VAL A 116 1.81 -19.48 -8.67
CA VAL A 116 2.58 -18.43 -9.36
C VAL A 116 3.84 -18.97 -10.05
N ALA A 117 4.49 -20.00 -9.48
CA ALA A 117 5.71 -20.60 -10.03
C ALA A 117 5.51 -21.28 -11.41
N ASN A 118 4.27 -21.59 -11.78
CA ASN A 118 3.93 -22.23 -13.04
C ASN A 118 3.67 -21.18 -14.14
N ALA A 119 4.49 -21.13 -15.17
CA ALA A 119 4.52 -20.10 -16.21
C ALA A 119 3.23 -19.94 -17.04
N ASN A 120 2.31 -20.93 -17.04
CA ASN A 120 1.06 -20.90 -17.80
C ASN A 120 -0.17 -20.64 -16.92
N THR A 121 0.01 -20.33 -15.63
CA THR A 121 -1.11 -20.10 -14.72
C THR A 121 -1.56 -18.64 -14.73
N PHE A 122 -2.83 -18.43 -14.43
CA PHE A 122 -3.39 -17.09 -14.28
C PHE A 122 -2.63 -16.29 -13.21
N GLN A 123 -2.31 -16.91 -12.04
CA GLN A 123 -1.57 -16.25 -10.97
C GLN A 123 -0.13 -15.87 -11.36
N HIS A 124 0.52 -16.64 -12.22
CA HIS A 124 1.80 -16.22 -12.81
C HIS A 124 1.67 -14.91 -13.59
N PHE A 125 0.64 -14.81 -14.45
CA PHE A 125 0.42 -13.59 -15.23
C PHE A 125 -0.10 -12.42 -14.40
N VAL A 126 -0.86 -12.65 -13.33
CA VAL A 126 -1.21 -11.63 -12.34
C VAL A 126 0.05 -11.02 -11.72
N LYS A 127 0.97 -11.85 -11.25
CA LYS A 127 2.26 -11.37 -10.71
C LYS A 127 3.10 -10.66 -11.78
N THR A 128 3.23 -11.22 -12.97
CA THR A 128 3.99 -10.61 -14.08
C THR A 128 3.42 -9.23 -14.44
N ALA A 129 2.11 -9.08 -14.46
CA ALA A 129 1.44 -7.81 -14.70
C ALA A 129 1.71 -6.80 -13.59
N ALA A 130 1.60 -7.21 -12.33
CA ALA A 130 1.93 -6.36 -11.17
C ALA A 130 3.38 -5.89 -11.22
N ASP A 131 4.33 -6.80 -11.43
CA ASP A 131 5.77 -6.51 -11.57
C ASP A 131 6.06 -5.55 -12.75
N SER A 132 5.21 -5.57 -13.79
CA SER A 132 5.32 -4.71 -14.99
C SER A 132 4.51 -3.41 -14.88
N LYS A 133 4.01 -3.05 -13.72
CA LYS A 133 3.13 -1.87 -13.48
C LYS A 133 1.88 -1.89 -14.36
N LEU A 134 1.29 -3.05 -14.56
CA LEU A 134 0.02 -3.22 -15.23
C LEU A 134 -1.09 -3.47 -14.22
N ILE A 135 -2.35 -3.22 -14.62
CA ILE A 135 -3.56 -3.45 -13.83
C ILE A 135 -4.59 -4.22 -14.64
N VAL A 136 -5.30 -5.15 -14.00
CA VAL A 136 -6.37 -5.90 -14.65
C VAL A 136 -7.44 -4.95 -15.19
N ARG A 137 -7.74 -5.11 -16.48
CA ARG A 137 -8.84 -4.41 -17.17
C ARG A 137 -10.09 -5.28 -17.29
N SER A 138 -9.89 -6.55 -17.63
CA SER A 138 -10.97 -7.52 -17.83
C SER A 138 -10.45 -8.92 -17.56
N VAL A 139 -11.30 -9.79 -17.05
CA VAL A 139 -11.00 -11.21 -16.81
C VAL A 139 -12.22 -12.06 -17.11
N ALA A 140 -12.00 -13.25 -17.65
CA ALA A 140 -13.00 -14.31 -17.79
C ALA A 140 -12.51 -15.57 -17.08
N ILE A 141 -13.43 -16.26 -16.41
CA ILE A 141 -13.23 -17.58 -15.82
C ILE A 141 -14.18 -18.56 -16.52
N TYR A 142 -13.64 -19.61 -17.10
CA TYR A 142 -14.39 -20.62 -17.88
C TYR A 142 -13.79 -22.01 -17.73
N GLY A 143 -14.24 -22.98 -18.52
CA GLY A 143 -13.83 -24.36 -18.39
C GLY A 143 -14.68 -25.12 -17.39
N THR A 144 -14.20 -26.28 -16.94
CA THR A 144 -14.86 -27.15 -15.98
C THR A 144 -14.16 -27.09 -14.61
N ALA A 145 -14.75 -27.69 -13.60
CA ALA A 145 -14.12 -27.78 -12.27
C ALA A 145 -12.76 -28.49 -12.30
N SER A 146 -12.58 -29.48 -13.21
CA SER A 146 -11.32 -30.23 -13.37
C SER A 146 -10.34 -29.58 -14.36
N ASP A 147 -10.81 -28.65 -15.19
CA ASP A 147 -9.98 -27.95 -16.19
C ASP A 147 -10.39 -26.49 -16.28
N ARG A 148 -10.12 -25.75 -15.20
CA ARG A 148 -10.39 -24.32 -15.06
C ARG A 148 -9.45 -23.49 -15.94
N ARG A 149 -10.03 -22.54 -16.68
CA ARG A 149 -9.31 -21.67 -17.57
C ARG A 149 -9.65 -20.19 -17.32
N TYR A 150 -8.70 -19.34 -17.72
CA TYR A 150 -8.83 -17.88 -17.61
C TYR A 150 -8.43 -17.22 -18.94
N ALA A 151 -9.13 -16.11 -19.21
CA ALA A 151 -8.67 -15.13 -20.20
C ALA A 151 -8.63 -13.77 -19.51
N ALA A 152 -7.60 -12.97 -19.74
CA ALA A 152 -7.49 -11.68 -19.08
C ALA A 152 -6.71 -10.66 -19.90
N VAL A 153 -6.98 -9.39 -19.60
CA VAL A 153 -6.35 -8.22 -20.19
C VAL A 153 -5.86 -7.31 -19.07
N TRP A 154 -4.63 -6.87 -19.18
CA TRP A 154 -3.99 -5.91 -18.28
C TRP A 154 -3.50 -4.72 -19.09
N HIS A 155 -3.67 -3.52 -18.55
CA HIS A 155 -3.20 -2.27 -19.16
C HIS A 155 -2.23 -1.56 -18.23
N ALA A 156 -1.51 -0.56 -18.75
CA ALA A 156 -0.65 0.31 -17.96
C ALA A 156 -1.37 0.89 -16.74
N ASN A 157 -0.66 0.92 -15.61
CA ASN A 157 -1.12 1.47 -14.33
C ASN A 157 -0.29 2.70 -13.94
N PRO A 158 -0.41 3.82 -14.67
CA PRO A 158 0.46 4.99 -14.47
C PRO A 158 0.23 5.69 -13.14
N ARG A 159 -0.92 5.45 -12.47
CA ARG A 159 -1.23 6.01 -11.15
C ARG A 159 -0.86 5.08 -10.01
N TYR A 160 -0.30 3.91 -10.33
CA TYR A 160 -0.03 2.85 -9.37
C TYR A 160 -1.23 2.58 -8.45
N VAL A 161 -2.42 2.45 -9.05
CA VAL A 161 -3.63 1.99 -8.35
C VAL A 161 -3.38 0.59 -7.82
N LYS A 162 -3.60 0.38 -6.54
CA LYS A 162 -3.48 -0.94 -5.92
C LYS A 162 -4.63 -1.82 -6.35
N TRP A 163 -4.39 -3.12 -6.48
CA TRP A 163 -5.41 -4.05 -6.92
C TRP A 163 -5.14 -5.47 -6.46
N HIS A 164 -6.22 -6.17 -6.13
CA HIS A 164 -6.21 -7.57 -5.73
C HIS A 164 -7.05 -8.40 -6.66
N VAL A 165 -6.69 -9.67 -6.81
CA VAL A 165 -7.45 -10.65 -7.59
C VAL A 165 -7.69 -11.90 -6.74
N HIS A 166 -8.95 -12.29 -6.64
CA HIS A 166 -9.36 -13.58 -6.10
C HIS A 166 -9.73 -14.47 -7.29
N PRO A 167 -8.91 -15.46 -7.65
CA PRO A 167 -9.00 -16.11 -8.96
C PRO A 167 -10.16 -17.08 -9.11
N SER A 168 -10.59 -17.73 -8.02
CA SER A 168 -11.62 -18.75 -8.08
C SER A 168 -12.26 -18.98 -6.72
N ASP A 169 -13.36 -18.31 -6.48
CA ASP A 169 -14.14 -18.40 -5.25
C ASP A 169 -15.50 -19.01 -5.47
N THR A 170 -15.99 -19.81 -4.50
CA THR A 170 -17.42 -20.11 -4.38
C THR A 170 -18.19 -18.85 -4.01
N GLY A 171 -19.53 -18.84 -4.13
CA GLY A 171 -20.32 -17.68 -3.69
C GLY A 171 -20.08 -17.29 -2.23
N ALA A 172 -19.87 -18.26 -1.34
CA ALA A 172 -19.59 -18.01 0.07
C ALA A 172 -18.18 -17.45 0.30
N SER A 173 -17.14 -18.00 -0.34
CA SER A 173 -15.78 -17.49 -0.21
C SER A 173 -15.61 -16.13 -0.91
N TYR A 174 -16.33 -15.89 -2.00
CA TYR A 174 -16.37 -14.57 -2.63
C TYR A 174 -16.97 -13.51 -1.69
N GLN A 175 -18.08 -13.83 -0.99
CA GLN A 175 -18.64 -12.89 0.00
C GLN A 175 -17.63 -12.60 1.12
N THR A 176 -16.93 -13.61 1.61
CA THR A 176 -15.87 -13.43 2.62
C THR A 176 -14.74 -12.54 2.10
N ALA A 177 -14.26 -12.78 0.88
CA ALA A 177 -13.25 -11.96 0.24
C ALA A 177 -13.76 -10.52 0.01
N PHE A 178 -15.00 -10.37 -0.46
CA PHE A 178 -15.66 -9.07 -0.66
C PHE A 178 -15.72 -8.27 0.65
N ASP A 179 -16.14 -8.89 1.74
CA ASP A 179 -16.23 -8.25 3.05
C ASP A 179 -14.84 -7.85 3.57
N ALA A 180 -13.84 -8.70 3.37
CA ALA A 180 -12.46 -8.40 3.73
C ALA A 180 -11.90 -7.20 2.96
N GLU A 181 -12.12 -7.13 1.64
CA GLU A 181 -11.58 -6.06 0.79
C GLU A 181 -12.33 -4.72 0.97
N THR A 182 -13.65 -4.75 1.19
CA THR A 182 -14.49 -3.56 1.17
C THR A 182 -14.89 -3.01 2.52
N GLN A 183 -14.71 -3.77 3.60
CA GLN A 183 -15.13 -3.41 4.96
C GLN A 183 -13.95 -3.27 5.93
N LEU A 184 -12.77 -2.95 5.43
CA LEU A 184 -11.59 -2.79 6.27
C LEU A 184 -11.81 -1.65 7.27
N PRO A 185 -12.01 -1.93 8.60
CA PRO A 185 -12.24 -0.89 9.58
C PRO A 185 -11.03 0.04 9.65
N GLY A 186 -11.26 1.34 9.54
CA GLY A 186 -10.22 2.35 9.68
C GLY A 186 -9.31 2.52 8.46
N TYR A 187 -9.54 1.82 7.36
CA TYR A 187 -8.97 2.22 6.10
C TYR A 187 -9.52 3.61 5.78
N SER A 188 -8.61 4.54 5.60
CA SER A 188 -8.93 5.84 5.09
C SER A 188 -9.74 5.69 3.79
N LEU A 189 -10.25 6.77 3.24
CA LEU A 189 -11.04 6.96 2.02
C LEU A 189 -10.80 5.95 0.86
N HIS A 190 -9.92 4.99 0.99
CA HIS A 190 -9.44 4.04 -0.02
C HIS A 190 -9.62 2.57 0.36
N ALA A 191 -10.75 2.21 0.99
CA ALA A 191 -11.17 0.81 0.98
C ALA A 191 -11.23 0.34 -0.47
N TYR A 192 -10.74 -0.87 -0.73
CA TYR A 192 -10.83 -1.45 -2.05
C TYR A 192 -12.30 -1.57 -2.46
N ARG A 193 -12.61 -1.19 -3.70
CA ARG A 193 -13.93 -1.40 -4.28
C ARG A 193 -13.93 -2.60 -5.23
N PRO A 194 -15.06 -3.28 -5.40
CA PRO A 194 -15.19 -4.25 -6.49
C PRO A 194 -15.08 -3.50 -7.83
N ALA A 195 -14.15 -3.91 -8.66
CA ALA A 195 -13.90 -3.30 -9.96
C ALA A 195 -14.35 -4.19 -11.11
N TYR A 196 -14.28 -5.51 -10.92
CA TYR A 196 -14.71 -6.50 -11.88
C TYR A 196 -15.06 -7.82 -11.16
N VAL A 197 -16.00 -8.56 -11.71
CA VAL A 197 -16.32 -9.90 -11.25
C VAL A 197 -16.72 -10.75 -12.45
N ALA A 198 -16.01 -11.84 -12.72
CA ALA A 198 -16.36 -12.84 -13.72
C ALA A 198 -17.04 -14.05 -13.05
N VAL A 199 -17.97 -14.68 -13.74
CA VAL A 199 -18.72 -15.83 -13.24
C VAL A 199 -18.59 -16.97 -14.25
N SER A 200 -18.18 -18.17 -13.78
CA SER A 200 -18.15 -19.37 -14.61
C SER A 200 -19.50 -20.10 -14.64
N ASP A 201 -19.63 -21.07 -15.55
CA ASP A 201 -20.87 -21.83 -15.69
C ASP A 201 -21.20 -22.72 -14.47
N ASP A 202 -20.21 -23.12 -13.70
CA ASP A 202 -20.36 -23.80 -12.41
C ASP A 202 -20.35 -22.84 -11.20
N GLN A 203 -20.56 -21.53 -11.45
CA GLN A 203 -20.74 -20.46 -10.46
C GLN A 203 -19.55 -20.23 -9.55
N MET A 204 -18.35 -20.36 -10.10
CA MET A 204 -17.14 -19.83 -9.47
C MET A 204 -16.92 -18.38 -9.89
N TYR A 205 -16.38 -17.59 -8.99
CA TYR A 205 -16.16 -16.17 -9.17
C TYR A 205 -14.66 -15.85 -9.28
N CYS A 206 -14.30 -15.07 -10.30
CA CYS A 206 -13.00 -14.41 -10.35
C CYS A 206 -13.22 -12.90 -10.17
N SER A 207 -12.77 -12.36 -9.06
CA SER A 207 -13.03 -10.97 -8.70
C SER A 207 -11.77 -10.13 -8.68
N VAL A 208 -11.93 -8.84 -8.97
CA VAL A 208 -10.88 -7.83 -8.95
C VAL A 208 -11.34 -6.66 -8.10
N PHE A 209 -10.51 -6.30 -7.13
CA PHE A 209 -10.71 -5.15 -6.26
C PHE A 209 -9.64 -4.10 -6.55
N LYS A 210 -9.99 -2.80 -6.46
CA LYS A 210 -9.09 -1.68 -6.75
C LYS A 210 -9.27 -0.55 -5.73
N ASP A 211 -8.20 0.16 -5.44
CA ASP A 211 -8.21 1.32 -4.54
C ASP A 211 -8.49 2.65 -5.26
N ASP A 212 -8.96 2.61 -6.51
CA ASP A 212 -9.42 3.79 -7.23
C ASP A 212 -10.86 4.17 -6.86
N VAL A 213 -11.29 5.38 -7.18
CA VAL A 213 -12.56 5.96 -6.72
C VAL A 213 -13.52 6.15 -7.88
N VAL A 214 -14.71 5.56 -7.79
CA VAL A 214 -15.86 5.78 -8.72
C VAL A 214 -17.06 6.42 -8.00
N GLY A 215 -16.86 6.98 -6.82
CA GLY A 215 -17.94 7.44 -5.95
C GLY A 215 -18.71 6.28 -5.31
N PRO A 216 -19.98 6.49 -4.90
CA PRO A 216 -20.82 5.43 -4.35
C PRO A 216 -21.03 4.30 -5.35
N TRP A 217 -21.01 3.07 -4.86
CA TRP A 217 -21.23 1.86 -5.65
C TRP A 217 -22.07 0.83 -4.88
N VAL A 218 -22.68 -0.08 -5.60
CA VAL A 218 -23.43 -1.23 -5.07
C VAL A 218 -23.00 -2.47 -5.86
N ALA A 219 -22.70 -3.57 -5.19
CA ALA A 219 -22.39 -4.83 -5.85
C ALA A 219 -23.30 -5.96 -5.35
N ARG A 220 -23.64 -6.88 -6.24
CA ARG A 220 -24.45 -8.07 -5.96
C ARG A 220 -23.91 -9.24 -6.74
N HIS A 221 -24.10 -10.44 -6.21
CA HIS A 221 -23.78 -11.69 -6.89
C HIS A 221 -24.83 -12.79 -6.61
N GLY A 222 -24.78 -13.87 -7.37
CA GLY A 222 -25.67 -15.01 -7.21
C GLY A 222 -27.12 -14.73 -7.59
N LEU A 223 -27.40 -13.65 -8.32
CA LEU A 223 -28.75 -13.23 -8.69
C LEU A 223 -29.31 -14.09 -9.82
N THR A 224 -30.56 -14.54 -9.69
CA THR A 224 -31.33 -15.04 -10.84
C THR A 224 -31.63 -13.89 -11.81
N SER A 225 -32.10 -14.21 -13.02
CA SER A 225 -32.47 -13.17 -14.02
C SER A 225 -33.50 -12.19 -13.48
N SER A 226 -34.54 -12.68 -12.79
CA SER A 226 -35.56 -11.79 -12.20
C SER A 226 -35.02 -10.95 -11.04
N GLN A 227 -34.18 -11.52 -10.19
CA GLN A 227 -33.54 -10.76 -9.11
C GLN A 227 -32.58 -9.69 -9.65
N TYR A 228 -31.81 -10.01 -10.71
CA TYR A 228 -30.96 -9.02 -11.36
C TYR A 228 -31.81 -7.87 -11.95
N GLN A 229 -32.92 -8.16 -12.61
CA GLN A 229 -33.80 -7.10 -13.15
C GLN A 229 -34.37 -6.24 -12.03
N THR A 230 -34.84 -6.83 -10.94
CA THR A 230 -35.32 -6.08 -9.76
C THR A 230 -34.25 -5.18 -9.19
N GLU A 231 -33.01 -5.68 -9.02
CA GLU A 231 -31.88 -4.87 -8.53
C GLU A 231 -31.51 -3.78 -9.52
N PHE A 232 -31.48 -4.07 -10.82
CA PHE A 232 -31.25 -3.09 -11.88
C PHE A 232 -32.24 -1.93 -11.82
N ASP A 233 -33.55 -2.22 -11.72
CA ASP A 233 -34.59 -1.20 -11.66
C ASP A 233 -34.44 -0.33 -10.39
N ALA A 234 -34.15 -0.94 -9.25
CA ALA A 234 -33.94 -0.24 -8.00
C ALA A 234 -32.71 0.68 -8.04
N GLN A 235 -31.59 0.20 -8.57
CA GLN A 235 -30.37 0.98 -8.68
C GLN A 235 -30.49 2.10 -9.72
N ASN A 236 -31.15 1.84 -10.84
CA ASN A 236 -31.43 2.86 -11.86
C ASN A 236 -32.32 3.99 -11.29
N ALA A 237 -33.34 3.64 -10.51
CA ALA A 237 -34.17 4.64 -9.81
C ALA A 237 -33.38 5.48 -8.80
N ALA A 238 -32.32 4.92 -8.20
CA ALA A 238 -31.40 5.62 -7.31
C ALA A 238 -30.29 6.41 -8.04
N GLY A 239 -30.30 6.42 -9.37
CA GLY A 239 -29.35 7.16 -10.21
C GLY A 239 -28.02 6.45 -10.42
N PHE A 240 -27.97 5.13 -10.17
CA PHE A 240 -26.83 4.27 -10.51
C PHE A 240 -27.08 3.57 -11.84
N TYR A 241 -26.02 3.13 -12.50
CA TYR A 241 -26.09 2.24 -13.66
C TYR A 241 -25.07 1.12 -13.51
N PRO A 242 -25.30 -0.05 -14.14
CA PRO A 242 -24.33 -1.12 -14.07
C PRO A 242 -23.04 -0.72 -14.80
N ILE A 243 -21.90 -0.90 -14.14
CA ILE A 243 -20.55 -0.70 -14.72
C ILE A 243 -19.88 -2.02 -15.04
N CYS A 244 -20.38 -3.12 -14.44
CA CYS A 244 -20.00 -4.49 -14.74
C CYS A 244 -21.24 -5.38 -14.56
N VAL A 245 -21.51 -6.23 -15.53
CA VAL A 245 -22.50 -7.31 -15.42
C VAL A 245 -21.92 -8.57 -16.05
N GLN A 246 -21.93 -9.67 -15.29
CA GLN A 246 -21.42 -10.96 -15.75
C GLN A 246 -22.41 -12.05 -15.41
N GLY A 247 -22.63 -12.96 -16.33
CA GLY A 247 -23.45 -14.16 -16.14
C GLY A 247 -22.61 -15.42 -16.13
N GLY A 248 -23.13 -16.46 -15.52
CA GLY A 248 -22.59 -17.82 -15.55
C GLY A 248 -23.72 -18.85 -15.39
N GLY A 249 -23.51 -20.06 -15.85
CA GLY A 249 -24.50 -21.11 -15.87
C GLY A 249 -25.50 -20.99 -17.02
N SER A 250 -26.39 -22.00 -17.15
CA SER A 250 -27.39 -22.10 -18.22
C SER A 250 -28.78 -22.41 -17.67
N GLY A 251 -29.83 -22.01 -18.41
CA GLY A 251 -31.21 -22.24 -18.05
C GLY A 251 -31.56 -21.69 -16.66
N SER A 252 -32.20 -22.50 -15.82
CA SER A 252 -32.59 -22.14 -14.45
C SER A 252 -31.39 -21.94 -13.51
N ASN A 253 -30.21 -22.46 -13.88
CA ASN A 253 -28.98 -22.33 -13.09
C ASN A 253 -28.21 -21.05 -13.42
N THR A 254 -28.68 -20.23 -14.35
CA THR A 254 -28.03 -18.93 -14.66
C THR A 254 -28.02 -18.04 -13.42
N ARG A 255 -26.84 -17.49 -13.13
CA ARG A 255 -26.66 -16.49 -12.07
C ARG A 255 -25.84 -15.31 -12.59
N TYR A 256 -26.18 -14.14 -12.06
CA TYR A 256 -25.53 -12.88 -12.41
C TYR A 256 -24.78 -12.29 -11.23
N ALA A 257 -23.65 -11.64 -11.55
CA ALA A 257 -22.98 -10.72 -10.67
C ALA A 257 -22.94 -9.34 -11.35
N ALA A 258 -23.17 -8.29 -10.57
CA ALA A 258 -23.23 -6.93 -11.09
C ALA A 258 -22.63 -5.92 -10.11
N ILE A 259 -22.00 -4.89 -10.68
CA ILE A 259 -21.49 -3.73 -9.96
C ILE A 259 -22.17 -2.50 -10.57
N PHE A 260 -22.82 -1.71 -9.73
CA PHE A 260 -23.49 -0.46 -10.09
C PHE A 260 -22.72 0.71 -9.48
N ALA A 261 -22.59 1.81 -10.22
CA ALA A 261 -21.99 3.05 -9.76
C ALA A 261 -22.64 4.25 -10.45
N LYS A 262 -22.31 5.45 -9.98
CA LYS A 262 -22.73 6.69 -10.64
C LYS A 262 -21.78 7.12 -11.77
N GLN A 263 -20.61 6.48 -11.85
CA GLN A 263 -19.63 6.66 -12.94
C GLN A 263 -18.81 5.38 -13.15
N ASP A 264 -18.43 5.09 -14.39
CA ASP A 264 -17.61 3.95 -14.79
C ASP A 264 -16.11 4.30 -14.95
N VAL A 265 -15.81 5.59 -15.08
CA VAL A 265 -14.44 6.09 -15.16
C VAL A 265 -14.01 6.55 -13.77
N PRO A 266 -12.94 5.98 -13.23
CA PRO A 266 -12.43 6.41 -11.92
C PRO A 266 -12.00 7.88 -11.91
N SER A 267 -12.25 8.55 -10.79
CA SER A 267 -11.85 9.94 -10.57
C SER A 267 -10.34 10.11 -10.74
N SER A 268 -9.94 11.21 -11.37
CA SER A 268 -8.53 11.56 -11.51
C SER A 268 -7.97 12.07 -10.20
N ARG A 269 -6.68 11.79 -9.95
CA ARG A 269 -5.93 12.44 -8.87
C ARG A 269 -5.60 13.87 -9.24
N ALA A 270 -5.76 14.79 -8.30
CA ALA A 270 -5.35 16.19 -8.42
C ALA A 270 -4.04 16.42 -7.65
N TRP A 271 -3.17 17.24 -8.22
CA TRP A 271 -1.96 17.72 -7.56
C TRP A 271 -2.26 18.97 -6.76
N THR A 272 -1.91 18.96 -5.48
CA THR A 272 -2.09 20.11 -4.57
C THR A 272 -0.82 20.31 -3.75
N MET A 273 -0.42 21.55 -3.59
CA MET A 273 0.72 21.95 -2.77
C MET A 273 0.27 22.94 -1.70
N THR A 274 0.76 22.79 -0.48
CA THR A 274 0.53 23.70 0.64
C THR A 274 1.86 24.18 1.23
N GLY A 275 1.81 25.19 2.08
CA GLY A 275 3.00 25.89 2.56
C GLY A 275 3.44 27.03 1.62
N THR A 276 4.39 27.86 2.09
CA THR A 276 4.84 29.03 1.35
C THR A 276 5.70 28.64 0.15
N ALA A 277 5.38 29.16 -1.02
CA ALA A 277 6.18 28.95 -2.23
C ALA A 277 7.52 29.69 -2.13
N VAL A 278 8.59 29.02 -2.56
CA VAL A 278 9.94 29.59 -2.65
C VAL A 278 10.39 29.49 -4.11
N PRO A 279 10.21 30.56 -4.92
CA PRO A 279 10.40 30.51 -6.38
C PRO A 279 11.80 30.02 -6.80
N THR A 280 12.85 30.37 -6.07
CA THR A 280 14.22 29.91 -6.35
C THR A 280 14.41 28.41 -6.12
N LEU A 281 13.57 27.76 -5.33
CA LEU A 281 13.59 26.33 -5.03
C LEU A 281 12.40 25.56 -5.66
N ALA A 282 11.71 26.16 -6.64
CA ALA A 282 10.56 25.52 -7.31
C ALA A 282 10.91 24.16 -7.96
N ALA A 283 12.16 23.94 -8.31
CA ALA A 283 12.63 22.65 -8.82
C ALA A 283 12.41 21.50 -7.81
N LEU A 284 12.44 21.77 -6.50
CA LEU A 284 12.11 20.77 -5.46
C LEU A 284 10.64 20.32 -5.55
N ASP A 285 9.71 21.24 -5.84
CA ASP A 285 8.30 20.91 -6.05
C ASP A 285 8.14 19.94 -7.24
N HIS A 286 8.90 20.14 -8.33
CA HIS A 286 8.88 19.25 -9.50
C HIS A 286 9.50 17.87 -9.20
N VAL A 287 10.57 17.80 -8.42
CA VAL A 287 11.15 16.53 -7.96
C VAL A 287 10.12 15.74 -7.17
N MET A 288 9.46 16.38 -6.22
CA MET A 288 8.42 15.74 -5.39
C MET A 288 7.22 15.30 -6.23
N GLN A 289 6.76 16.11 -7.17
CA GLN A 289 5.68 15.77 -8.08
C GLN A 289 6.02 14.52 -8.90
N SER A 290 7.20 14.51 -9.52
CA SER A 290 7.66 13.38 -10.34
C SER A 290 7.78 12.10 -9.52
N PHE A 291 8.37 12.18 -8.34
CA PHE A 291 8.51 11.06 -7.42
C PHE A 291 7.14 10.50 -6.99
N MET A 292 6.24 11.37 -6.51
CA MET A 292 4.93 10.94 -6.02
C MET A 292 4.08 10.33 -7.14
N GLN A 293 4.12 10.91 -8.34
CA GLN A 293 3.38 10.39 -9.49
C GLN A 293 3.95 9.07 -9.99
N ALA A 294 5.27 8.89 -10.01
CA ALA A 294 5.91 7.64 -10.42
C ALA A 294 5.60 6.48 -9.45
N ASN A 295 5.39 6.77 -8.18
CA ASN A 295 5.21 5.78 -7.11
C ASN A 295 3.77 5.67 -6.57
N GLY A 296 2.84 6.45 -7.10
CA GLY A 296 1.45 6.43 -6.63
C GLY A 296 1.24 7.03 -5.22
N VAL A 297 2.22 7.77 -4.69
CA VAL A 297 2.18 8.37 -3.36
C VAL A 297 1.11 9.47 -3.29
N ARG A 298 0.26 9.44 -2.26
CA ARG A 298 -0.83 10.43 -2.10
C ARG A 298 -0.48 11.58 -1.18
N ALA A 299 0.43 11.40 -0.20
CA ALA A 299 0.80 12.44 0.75
C ALA A 299 2.30 12.44 1.04
N ALA A 300 2.90 13.65 1.04
CA ALA A 300 4.32 13.83 1.35
C ALA A 300 4.60 15.24 1.91
N GLN A 301 5.75 15.38 2.56
CA GLN A 301 6.33 16.68 2.92
C GLN A 301 7.82 16.70 2.57
N LEU A 302 8.31 17.91 2.26
CA LEU A 302 9.73 18.21 2.14
C LEU A 302 10.03 19.51 2.89
N ALA A 303 11.07 19.48 3.72
CA ALA A 303 11.60 20.67 4.39
C ALA A 303 13.11 20.80 4.16
N VAL A 304 13.60 22.04 4.03
CA VAL A 304 15.02 22.38 3.92
C VAL A 304 15.33 23.53 4.87
N ALA A 305 16.39 23.38 5.66
CA ALA A 305 16.94 24.43 6.52
C ALA A 305 18.40 24.70 6.15
N LYS A 306 18.86 25.92 6.33
CA LYS A 306 20.26 26.32 6.18
C LYS A 306 20.74 26.92 7.49
N ASN A 307 21.76 26.33 8.10
CA ASN A 307 22.28 26.74 9.41
C ASN A 307 21.16 26.91 10.47
N GLY A 308 20.25 25.95 10.54
CA GLY A 308 19.10 25.95 11.46
C GLY A 308 17.94 26.86 11.06
N VAL A 309 18.05 27.65 10.01
CA VAL A 309 16.99 28.55 9.55
C VAL A 309 16.18 27.87 8.44
N ALA A 310 14.87 27.69 8.66
CA ALA A 310 13.98 27.13 7.66
C ALA A 310 13.97 27.99 6.37
N LYS A 311 14.19 27.35 5.24
CA LYS A 311 14.23 27.99 3.91
C LYS A 311 13.12 27.47 2.99
N PHE A 312 12.64 26.26 3.25
CA PHE A 312 11.62 25.61 2.46
C PHE A 312 10.85 24.65 3.35
N SER A 313 9.52 24.70 3.34
CA SER A 313 8.64 23.77 4.04
C SER A 313 7.35 23.65 3.26
N ARG A 314 7.19 22.53 2.55
CA ARG A 314 6.06 22.28 1.68
C ARG A 314 5.45 20.92 1.98
N ALA A 315 4.13 20.83 1.74
CA ALA A 315 3.43 19.57 1.72
C ALA A 315 2.70 19.36 0.40
N TYR A 316 2.59 18.11 0.01
CA TYR A 316 2.11 17.69 -1.30
C TYR A 316 1.01 16.66 -1.14
N THR A 317 -0.01 16.79 -1.98
CA THR A 317 -1.09 15.80 -2.10
C THR A 317 -1.30 15.49 -3.57
N TRP A 318 -1.29 14.22 -3.93
CA TRP A 318 -1.68 13.74 -5.24
C TRP A 318 -2.72 12.63 -5.09
N ALA A 319 -3.98 13.05 -4.99
CA ALA A 319 -5.06 12.16 -4.60
C ALA A 319 -6.39 12.46 -5.29
N GLU A 320 -7.29 11.53 -5.19
CA GLU A 320 -8.66 11.60 -5.66
C GLU A 320 -9.48 12.62 -4.85
N PRO A 321 -10.60 13.15 -5.39
CA PRO A 321 -11.49 14.05 -4.65
C PRO A 321 -11.95 13.45 -3.32
N GLY A 322 -11.93 14.27 -2.27
CA GLY A 322 -12.29 13.88 -0.91
C GLY A 322 -11.11 13.42 -0.05
N TYR A 323 -9.94 13.20 -0.61
CA TYR A 323 -8.72 12.96 0.17
C TYR A 323 -8.30 14.24 0.92
N ARG A 324 -7.85 14.08 2.16
CA ARG A 324 -7.42 15.22 2.98
C ARG A 324 -6.15 15.86 2.40
N VAL A 325 -6.19 17.16 2.18
CA VAL A 325 -5.03 17.92 1.71
C VAL A 325 -3.97 18.00 2.81
N THR A 326 -2.78 17.51 2.50
CA THR A 326 -1.63 17.47 3.41
C THR A 326 -1.14 18.90 3.73
N GLN A 327 -0.82 19.14 5.00
CA GLN A 327 -0.31 20.44 5.48
C GLN A 327 1.16 20.30 5.91
N PRO A 328 1.97 21.38 5.85
CA PRO A 328 3.37 21.35 6.32
C PRO A 328 3.53 21.00 7.80
N SER A 329 2.49 21.18 8.61
CA SER A 329 2.45 20.85 10.05
C SER A 329 1.91 19.45 10.34
N ASP A 330 1.51 18.68 9.32
CA ASP A 330 1.06 17.31 9.53
C ASP A 330 2.21 16.41 10.00
N ARG A 331 1.88 15.43 10.83
CA ARG A 331 2.84 14.49 11.39
C ARG A 331 2.77 13.17 10.66
N PHE A 332 3.91 12.73 10.17
CA PHE A 332 4.10 11.44 9.49
C PHE A 332 4.85 10.51 10.43
N LEU A 333 4.50 9.24 10.43
CA LEU A 333 5.27 8.21 11.13
C LEU A 333 6.71 8.23 10.62
N LEU A 334 7.66 8.20 11.55
CA LEU A 334 9.08 8.35 11.24
C LEU A 334 9.79 7.03 10.99
N ALA A 335 9.19 5.93 11.40
CA ALA A 335 9.85 4.64 11.41
C ALA A 335 11.23 4.76 12.08
N SER A 336 12.26 4.13 11.54
CA SER A 336 13.61 4.13 12.12
C SER A 336 14.27 5.50 12.30
N CYS A 337 13.73 6.58 11.75
CA CYS A 337 14.17 7.92 12.11
C CYS A 337 13.79 8.30 13.57
N SER A 338 12.88 7.57 14.22
CA SER A 338 12.60 7.70 15.66
C SER A 338 13.84 7.43 16.53
N LYS A 339 14.76 6.61 16.05
CA LYS A 339 15.98 6.22 16.75
C LYS A 339 16.91 7.41 17.05
N MET A 340 16.88 8.46 16.21
CA MET A 340 17.66 9.69 16.45
C MET A 340 17.27 10.37 17.78
N PHE A 341 15.99 10.33 18.12
CA PHE A 341 15.50 10.92 19.38
C PHE A 341 15.96 10.13 20.60
N LEU A 342 16.09 8.80 20.50
CA LEU A 342 16.67 7.97 21.56
C LEU A 342 18.17 8.23 21.74
N GLU A 343 18.92 8.30 20.65
CA GLU A 343 20.35 8.60 20.68
C GLU A 343 20.63 9.95 21.35
N ALA A 344 19.86 10.99 21.01
CA ALA A 344 19.95 12.30 21.65
C ALA A 344 19.52 12.27 23.13
N ALA A 345 18.47 11.50 23.47
CA ALA A 345 18.02 11.33 24.86
C ALA A 345 19.10 10.66 25.72
N VAL A 346 19.72 9.59 25.22
CA VAL A 346 20.81 8.90 25.92
C VAL A 346 22.03 9.82 26.07
N GLN A 347 22.38 10.60 25.03
CA GLN A 347 23.46 11.59 25.12
C GLN A 347 23.19 12.61 26.23
N SER A 348 21.98 13.14 26.32
CA SER A 348 21.63 14.10 27.37
C SER A 348 21.73 13.51 28.78
N LEU A 349 21.50 12.18 28.92
CA LEU A 349 21.70 11.46 30.19
C LEU A 349 23.17 11.18 30.47
N TYR A 350 24.04 11.02 29.47
CA TYR A 350 25.50 10.98 29.63
C TYR A 350 26.02 12.33 30.11
N ASP A 351 25.59 13.43 29.48
CA ASP A 351 25.98 14.79 29.86
C ASP A 351 25.55 15.12 31.30
N ALA A 352 24.36 14.66 31.69
CA ALA A 352 23.81 14.78 33.04
C ALA A 352 24.44 13.79 34.05
N LYS A 353 25.38 12.93 33.61
CA LYS A 353 26.04 11.88 34.41
C LYS A 353 25.06 10.90 35.09
N LYS A 354 23.88 10.73 34.50
CA LYS A 354 22.88 9.74 34.94
C LYS A 354 23.08 8.37 34.32
N LEU A 355 23.75 8.33 33.18
CA LEU A 355 24.19 7.12 32.48
C LEU A 355 25.66 7.27 32.06
N THR A 356 26.26 6.16 31.73
CA THR A 356 27.58 6.10 31.07
C THR A 356 27.50 5.10 29.91
N PRO A 357 28.34 5.19 28.87
CA PRO A 357 28.39 4.19 27.80
C PRO A 357 28.50 2.74 28.28
N ALA A 358 29.17 2.52 29.44
CA ALA A 358 29.37 1.22 30.05
C ALA A 358 28.23 0.76 30.98
N THR A 359 27.18 1.54 31.12
CA THR A 359 26.04 1.17 31.99
C THR A 359 25.43 -0.13 31.50
N LYS A 360 25.35 -1.14 32.37
CA LYS A 360 24.77 -2.46 32.09
C LYS A 360 23.26 -2.38 32.10
N VAL A 361 22.63 -2.83 31.02
CA VAL A 361 21.20 -2.59 30.75
C VAL A 361 20.29 -3.45 31.63
N TYR A 362 20.37 -4.76 31.56
CA TYR A 362 19.45 -5.64 32.27
C TYR A 362 19.59 -5.55 33.81
N PRO A 363 20.82 -5.48 34.37
CA PRO A 363 20.99 -5.23 35.81
C PRO A 363 20.36 -3.91 36.27
N LEU A 364 20.50 -2.82 35.49
CA LEU A 364 19.87 -1.52 35.79
C LEU A 364 18.34 -1.60 35.79
N LEU A 365 17.78 -2.38 34.88
CA LEU A 365 16.32 -2.61 34.81
C LEU A 365 15.80 -3.54 35.90
N GLY A 366 16.70 -4.18 36.70
CA GLY A 366 16.36 -5.10 37.78
C GLY A 366 16.09 -6.52 37.34
N PHE A 367 16.54 -6.93 36.15
CA PHE A 367 16.42 -8.31 35.69
C PHE A 367 17.49 -9.22 36.32
N SER A 368 17.11 -10.48 36.60
CA SER A 368 18.01 -11.52 37.13
C SER A 368 17.61 -12.88 36.56
N GLY A 369 18.60 -13.79 36.44
CA GLY A 369 18.38 -15.14 35.91
C GLY A 369 18.17 -15.18 34.39
N PRO A 370 19.11 -14.68 33.56
CA PRO A 370 19.00 -14.73 32.11
C PRO A 370 19.10 -16.16 31.58
N ALA A 371 18.50 -16.44 30.44
CA ALA A 371 18.74 -17.68 29.71
C ALA A 371 20.20 -17.75 29.17
N ASP A 372 20.74 -16.58 28.82
CA ASP A 372 22.12 -16.42 28.40
C ASP A 372 22.86 -15.46 29.37
N PRO A 373 23.85 -15.91 30.12
CA PRO A 373 24.56 -15.06 31.09
C PRO A 373 25.17 -13.78 30.47
N ARG A 374 25.55 -13.81 29.19
CA ARG A 374 26.11 -12.67 28.46
C ARG A 374 25.13 -11.49 28.37
N SER A 375 23.81 -11.73 28.50
CA SER A 375 22.80 -10.66 28.50
C SER A 375 23.06 -9.63 29.62
N ASN A 376 23.60 -10.02 30.75
CA ASN A 376 23.93 -9.10 31.85
C ASN A 376 25.14 -8.19 31.53
N ASP A 377 25.88 -8.49 30.47
CA ASP A 377 27.04 -7.71 30.06
C ASP A 377 26.71 -6.66 28.97
N ILE A 378 25.53 -6.69 28.43
CA ILE A 378 25.08 -5.72 27.42
C ILE A 378 25.08 -4.32 28.01
N THR A 379 25.78 -3.39 27.35
CA THR A 379 25.84 -1.98 27.75
C THR A 379 24.87 -1.14 26.88
N ILE A 380 24.48 0.03 27.41
CA ILE A 380 23.61 0.96 26.68
C ILE A 380 24.27 1.39 25.35
N GLN A 381 25.60 1.63 25.33
CA GLN A 381 26.27 2.01 24.08
C GLN A 381 26.27 0.88 23.05
N GLN A 382 26.44 -0.37 23.47
CA GLN A 382 26.33 -1.51 22.53
C GLN A 382 24.95 -1.64 21.90
N LEU A 383 23.89 -1.24 22.60
CA LEU A 383 22.54 -1.21 21.99
C LEU A 383 22.44 -0.12 20.91
N LEU A 384 22.93 1.11 21.19
CA LEU A 384 22.94 2.21 20.22
C LEU A 384 23.80 1.90 19.00
N ASP A 385 24.92 1.17 19.19
CA ASP A 385 25.85 0.77 18.14
C ASP A 385 25.39 -0.50 17.38
N HIS A 386 24.19 -1.01 17.66
CA HIS A 386 23.69 -2.29 17.12
C HIS A 386 24.61 -3.50 17.40
N MET A 387 25.28 -3.50 18.55
CA MET A 387 26.22 -4.53 18.99
C MET A 387 25.73 -5.28 20.23
N GLY A 388 24.43 -5.24 20.53
CA GLY A 388 23.85 -5.80 21.75
C GLY A 388 23.70 -7.33 21.78
N GLY A 389 24.05 -8.04 20.70
CA GLY A 389 23.93 -9.51 20.66
C GLY A 389 22.68 -10.03 19.96
N TYR A 390 21.90 -9.17 19.31
CA TYR A 390 20.64 -9.51 18.63
C TYR A 390 20.80 -9.40 17.11
N ASP A 391 20.37 -10.45 16.39
CA ASP A 391 20.34 -10.50 14.92
C ASP A 391 18.99 -11.06 14.47
N ASP A 392 18.08 -10.20 14.02
CA ASP A 392 16.75 -10.55 13.54
C ASP A 392 16.74 -11.02 12.06
N THR A 393 17.89 -11.06 11.41
CA THR A 393 18.03 -11.54 10.04
C THR A 393 18.06 -13.07 9.97
N PRO A 394 17.91 -13.69 8.77
CA PRO A 394 18.05 -15.14 8.61
C PRO A 394 19.42 -15.72 9.00
N THR A 395 20.45 -14.87 9.17
CA THR A 395 21.77 -15.30 9.67
C THR A 395 21.84 -15.42 11.19
N GLY A 396 20.87 -14.83 11.90
CA GLY A 396 20.66 -14.94 13.34
C GLY A 396 19.36 -15.68 13.68
N SER A 397 18.63 -15.15 14.66
CA SER A 397 17.36 -15.73 15.12
C SER A 397 16.23 -15.64 14.09
N GLY A 398 16.30 -14.68 13.15
CA GLY A 398 15.21 -14.37 12.23
C GLY A 398 13.96 -13.82 12.93
N PHE A 399 14.10 -13.31 14.15
CA PHE A 399 12.99 -12.88 15.01
C PHE A 399 13.19 -11.44 15.50
N ASP A 400 12.40 -10.52 14.92
CA ASP A 400 12.29 -9.15 15.44
C ASP A 400 11.11 -9.07 16.44
N PRO A 401 11.36 -8.91 17.74
CA PRO A 401 10.31 -8.87 18.74
C PRO A 401 9.43 -7.62 18.65
N THR A 402 9.89 -6.55 17.98
CA THR A 402 9.11 -5.30 17.85
C THR A 402 7.90 -5.48 16.92
N TYR A 403 7.98 -6.41 15.97
CA TYR A 403 6.87 -6.81 15.09
C TYR A 403 6.18 -8.12 15.52
N ARG A 404 6.37 -8.55 16.78
CA ARG A 404 5.78 -9.77 17.34
C ARG A 404 5.11 -9.56 18.70
N MET A 405 4.66 -8.34 18.98
CA MET A 405 4.16 -7.95 20.31
C MET A 405 2.95 -8.76 20.76
N ARG A 406 2.01 -9.10 19.84
CA ARG A 406 0.89 -9.99 20.15
C ARG A 406 1.38 -11.39 20.54
N PHE A 407 2.29 -11.96 19.78
CA PHE A 407 2.86 -13.27 20.05
C PHE A 407 3.61 -13.30 21.40
N ILE A 408 4.33 -12.24 21.74
CA ILE A 408 5.03 -12.09 23.02
C ILE A 408 4.02 -12.02 24.18
N ALA A 409 2.96 -11.22 24.05
CA ALA A 409 1.91 -11.15 25.06
C ALA A 409 1.31 -12.53 25.35
N GLN A 410 0.97 -13.26 24.30
CA GLN A 410 0.43 -14.63 24.42
C GLN A 410 1.44 -15.60 25.03
N SER A 411 2.72 -15.52 24.63
CA SER A 411 3.79 -16.38 25.16
C SER A 411 4.05 -16.15 26.66
N LEU A 412 3.84 -14.93 27.14
CA LEU A 412 3.96 -14.56 28.55
C LEU A 412 2.66 -14.74 29.34
N GLY A 413 1.56 -15.16 28.69
CA GLY A 413 0.25 -15.32 29.32
C GLY A 413 -0.38 -13.99 29.78
N LEU A 414 -0.06 -12.87 29.12
CA LEU A 414 -0.61 -11.57 29.45
C LEU A 414 -2.06 -11.43 28.99
N SER A 415 -2.88 -10.75 29.78
CA SER A 415 -4.25 -10.34 29.43
C SER A 415 -4.35 -8.91 28.90
N HIS A 416 -3.22 -8.22 28.74
CA HIS A 416 -3.07 -6.85 28.27
C HIS A 416 -1.95 -6.75 27.21
N PRO A 417 -1.93 -5.69 26.39
CA PRO A 417 -0.81 -5.42 25.46
C PRO A 417 0.54 -5.39 26.21
N VAL A 418 1.62 -5.80 25.52
CA VAL A 418 2.96 -5.76 26.11
C VAL A 418 3.39 -4.34 26.43
N THR A 419 4.24 -4.22 27.47
CA THR A 419 5.07 -3.04 27.75
C THR A 419 6.49 -3.27 27.22
N LYS A 420 7.34 -2.22 27.17
CA LYS A 420 8.77 -2.35 26.84
C LYS A 420 9.47 -3.39 27.75
N LEU A 421 9.10 -3.42 29.05
CA LEU A 421 9.67 -4.38 29.99
C LEU A 421 9.19 -5.81 29.75
N ASP A 422 7.98 -6.02 29.23
CA ASP A 422 7.51 -7.37 28.88
C ASP A 422 8.25 -7.90 27.65
N VAL A 423 8.48 -7.06 26.64
CA VAL A 423 9.31 -7.42 25.48
C VAL A 423 10.75 -7.73 25.93
N ALA A 424 11.32 -6.88 26.81
CA ALA A 424 12.64 -7.09 27.38
C ALA A 424 12.71 -8.40 28.17
N ARG A 425 11.69 -8.74 28.98
CA ARG A 425 11.60 -9.99 29.74
C ARG A 425 11.55 -11.20 28.83
N TYR A 426 10.75 -11.15 27.77
CA TYR A 426 10.66 -12.23 26.79
C TYR A 426 12.04 -12.50 26.16
N MET A 427 12.75 -11.45 25.73
CA MET A 427 14.07 -11.57 25.10
C MET A 427 15.18 -11.96 26.08
N TYR A 428 15.08 -11.55 27.35
CA TYR A 428 16.01 -11.98 28.41
C TYR A 428 15.93 -13.49 28.69
N GLY A 429 14.78 -14.10 28.38
CA GLY A 429 14.57 -15.55 28.41
C GLY A 429 15.03 -16.29 27.15
N LYS A 430 15.77 -15.64 26.25
CA LYS A 430 16.30 -16.22 24.99
C LYS A 430 17.83 -16.15 24.96
N PRO A 431 18.48 -17.06 24.22
CA PRO A 431 19.92 -16.94 23.97
C PRO A 431 20.21 -15.73 23.08
N LEU A 432 21.40 -15.18 23.19
CA LEU A 432 21.91 -14.16 22.28
C LEU A 432 22.44 -14.82 20.99
N ASP A 433 22.25 -14.14 19.86
CA ASP A 433 22.74 -14.60 18.54
C ASP A 433 24.29 -14.48 18.43
N PHE A 434 24.88 -13.50 19.12
CA PHE A 434 26.33 -13.31 19.19
C PHE A 434 26.75 -12.66 20.52
N THR A 435 28.05 -12.67 20.81
CA THR A 435 28.57 -12.03 22.02
C THR A 435 28.49 -10.50 21.89
N PRO A 436 27.91 -9.78 22.88
CA PRO A 436 27.80 -8.32 22.84
C PRO A 436 29.18 -7.67 22.58
N GLY A 437 29.18 -6.67 21.69
CA GLY A 437 30.40 -5.96 21.29
C GLY A 437 31.23 -6.63 20.20
N THR A 438 30.90 -7.83 19.72
CA THR A 438 31.72 -8.55 18.72
C THR A 438 31.24 -8.40 17.28
N ASN A 439 29.95 -8.16 17.05
CA ASN A 439 29.36 -7.95 15.74
C ASN A 439 28.43 -6.75 15.76
N ASN A 440 28.33 -6.05 14.62
CA ASN A 440 27.33 -5.03 14.38
C ASN A 440 26.19 -5.66 13.55
N LYS A 441 24.99 -5.71 14.14
CA LYS A 441 23.76 -6.23 13.52
C LYS A 441 22.61 -5.30 13.88
N TYR A 442 22.00 -4.71 12.88
CA TYR A 442 20.87 -3.82 13.08
C TYR A 442 19.79 -4.49 13.92
N SER A 443 19.29 -3.80 14.95
CA SER A 443 18.29 -4.34 15.86
C SER A 443 17.32 -3.25 16.33
N ASN A 444 16.04 -3.39 15.99
CA ASN A 444 14.97 -2.55 16.52
C ASN A 444 14.81 -2.79 18.02
N PHE A 445 14.90 -4.05 18.43
CA PHE A 445 14.80 -4.40 19.85
C PHE A 445 15.86 -3.73 20.72
N GLY A 446 17.08 -3.58 20.23
CA GLY A 446 18.13 -2.87 20.97
C GLY A 446 17.71 -1.46 21.36
N TYR A 447 17.04 -0.74 20.47
CA TYR A 447 16.53 0.62 20.72
C TYR A 447 15.30 0.62 21.63
N LEU A 448 14.37 -0.32 21.49
CA LEU A 448 13.26 -0.49 22.42
C LEU A 448 13.78 -0.73 23.85
N LEU A 449 14.77 -1.60 24.01
CA LEU A 449 15.39 -1.91 25.30
C LEU A 449 16.12 -0.69 25.89
N ALA A 450 16.83 0.08 25.07
CA ALA A 450 17.48 1.32 25.48
C ALA A 450 16.44 2.39 25.90
N GLY A 451 15.29 2.44 25.25
CA GLY A 451 14.15 3.28 25.65
C GLY A 451 13.65 2.93 27.06
N ALA A 452 13.54 1.64 27.38
CA ALA A 452 13.19 1.20 28.74
C ALA A 452 14.22 1.66 29.80
N VAL A 453 15.50 1.72 29.43
CA VAL A 453 16.54 2.29 30.31
C VAL A 453 16.31 3.78 30.55
N VAL A 454 16.00 4.55 29.50
CA VAL A 454 15.66 5.99 29.64
C VAL A 454 14.48 6.16 30.60
N GLU A 455 13.40 5.38 30.43
CA GLU A 455 12.23 5.43 31.33
C GLU A 455 12.61 5.10 32.77
N LYS A 456 13.43 4.08 33.00
CA LYS A 456 13.90 3.69 34.33
C LYS A 456 14.69 4.79 35.02
N VAL A 457 15.60 5.45 34.30
CA VAL A 457 16.50 6.46 34.88
C VAL A 457 15.80 7.80 35.10
N THR A 458 14.81 8.13 34.26
CA THR A 458 14.11 9.42 34.30
C THR A 458 12.79 9.36 35.07
N ASN A 459 12.29 8.16 35.36
CA ASN A 459 11.00 7.91 35.99
C ASN A 459 9.82 8.59 35.25
N THR A 460 9.90 8.62 33.91
CA THR A 460 8.83 9.12 33.02
C THR A 460 8.86 8.30 31.73
N THR A 461 7.83 8.42 30.88
CA THR A 461 7.84 7.73 29.58
C THR A 461 8.96 8.28 28.69
N PHE A 462 9.45 7.45 27.78
CA PHE A 462 10.53 7.84 26.86
C PHE A 462 10.17 9.13 26.12
N PHE A 463 8.99 9.20 25.50
CA PHE A 463 8.59 10.40 24.78
C PHE A 463 8.43 11.63 25.66
N ASN A 464 7.90 11.51 26.89
CA ASN A 464 7.84 12.64 27.80
C ASN A 464 9.23 13.20 28.14
N TYR A 465 10.22 12.33 28.32
CA TYR A 465 11.60 12.79 28.53
C TYR A 465 12.13 13.52 27.28
N VAL A 466 11.98 12.92 26.09
CA VAL A 466 12.37 13.57 24.81
C VAL A 466 11.69 14.94 24.69
N LYS A 467 10.39 15.01 24.93
CA LYS A 467 9.60 16.23 24.84
C LYS A 467 10.13 17.34 25.76
N THR A 468 10.36 17.01 27.03
CA THR A 468 10.70 18.02 28.05
C THR A 468 12.21 18.36 28.06
N ALA A 469 13.08 17.41 27.79
CA ALA A 469 14.53 17.60 27.84
C ALA A 469 15.13 18.09 26.51
N LEU A 470 14.53 17.75 25.35
CA LEU A 470 15.11 18.04 24.05
C LEU A 470 14.21 18.96 23.21
N LEU A 471 12.91 18.62 23.03
CA LEU A 471 12.07 19.31 22.06
C LEU A 471 11.63 20.69 22.55
N GLN A 472 11.10 20.79 23.78
CA GLN A 472 10.63 22.05 24.34
C GLN A 472 11.72 23.12 24.44
N PRO A 473 12.95 22.80 24.95
CA PRO A 473 14.03 23.79 24.97
C PRO A 473 14.46 24.26 23.58
N ALA A 474 14.30 23.41 22.55
CA ALA A 474 14.62 23.73 21.18
C ALA A 474 13.45 24.40 20.41
N GLY A 475 12.27 24.56 21.04
CA GLY A 475 11.08 25.11 20.40
C GLY A 475 10.45 24.19 19.34
N ILE A 476 10.77 22.88 19.36
CA ILE A 476 10.23 21.89 18.43
C ILE A 476 8.91 21.36 18.97
N THR A 477 7.82 21.56 18.24
CA THR A 477 6.46 21.24 18.72
C THR A 477 5.74 20.17 17.91
N GLU A 478 6.18 19.91 16.69
CA GLU A 478 5.49 19.02 15.74
C GLU A 478 6.07 17.60 15.75
N VAL A 479 6.25 17.07 16.97
CA VAL A 479 6.68 15.67 17.22
C VAL A 479 5.75 15.05 18.26
N GLU A 480 5.33 13.81 18.04
CA GLU A 480 4.48 13.06 18.97
C GLU A 480 4.70 11.55 18.83
N VAL A 481 4.13 10.76 19.75
CA VAL A 481 3.95 9.33 19.54
C VAL A 481 2.73 9.13 18.65
N LEU A 482 2.87 8.40 17.54
CA LEU A 482 1.73 8.12 16.69
C LEU A 482 0.84 7.06 17.33
N PRO A 483 -0.45 7.33 17.62
CA PRO A 483 -1.34 6.29 18.13
C PRO A 483 -1.41 5.10 17.17
N THR A 484 -1.25 3.88 17.69
CA THR A 484 -1.35 2.66 16.88
C THR A 484 -2.73 2.54 16.26
N LEU A 485 -3.79 2.64 17.07
CA LEU A 485 -5.16 2.48 16.58
C LEU A 485 -5.66 3.70 15.82
N ALA A 486 -6.44 3.47 14.76
CA ALA A 486 -7.10 4.53 13.98
C ALA A 486 -7.95 5.47 14.85
N SER A 487 -8.62 4.96 15.88
CA SER A 487 -9.47 5.74 16.78
C SER A 487 -8.71 6.75 17.65
N GLY A 488 -7.40 6.56 17.83
CA GLY A 488 -6.53 7.49 18.54
C GLY A 488 -5.95 8.59 17.65
N ARG A 489 -6.07 8.46 16.33
CA ARG A 489 -5.48 9.41 15.38
C ARG A 489 -6.33 10.65 15.18
N THR A 490 -5.67 11.75 14.87
CA THR A 490 -6.27 13.08 14.69
C THR A 490 -6.07 13.59 13.26
N ASN A 491 -6.74 14.72 12.94
CA ASN A 491 -6.58 15.38 11.64
C ASN A 491 -5.20 16.04 11.42
N HIS A 492 -4.30 16.00 12.41
CA HIS A 492 -2.93 16.50 12.28
C HIS A 492 -1.93 15.42 11.88
N GLN A 493 -2.38 14.19 11.73
CA GLN A 493 -1.54 13.08 11.31
C GLN A 493 -1.85 12.73 9.85
N ALA A 494 -0.81 12.43 9.08
CA ALA A 494 -0.98 11.96 7.72
C ALA A 494 -1.76 10.65 7.69
N ILE A 495 -2.55 10.46 6.65
CA ILE A 495 -3.21 9.19 6.38
C ILE A 495 -2.13 8.20 5.96
N ALA A 496 -1.87 7.20 6.79
CA ALA A 496 -0.93 6.14 6.47
C ALA A 496 -1.56 5.15 5.48
N GLU A 497 -0.82 4.80 4.43
CA GLU A 497 -1.29 3.92 3.36
C GLU A 497 -0.29 2.80 3.13
N ASP A 498 -0.71 1.56 3.40
CA ASP A 498 0.06 0.38 3.02
C ASP A 498 -0.84 -0.85 3.06
N GLU A 499 -0.43 -1.89 2.34
CA GLU A 499 -1.11 -3.18 2.33
C GLU A 499 -0.65 -4.04 3.52
N GLY A 500 -1.42 -5.06 3.79
CA GLY A 500 -1.16 -6.02 4.85
C GLY A 500 -2.13 -5.90 6.00
N MET A 501 -2.47 -7.05 6.53
CA MET A 501 -3.40 -7.19 7.65
C MET A 501 -2.96 -8.35 8.53
N ASP A 502 -3.05 -8.15 9.84
CA ASP A 502 -2.94 -9.23 10.82
C ASP A 502 -3.76 -8.85 12.07
N LYS A 503 -3.76 -9.75 13.05
CA LYS A 503 -4.48 -9.54 14.32
C LYS A 503 -3.84 -8.42 15.13
N SER A 504 -4.68 -7.59 15.74
CA SER A 504 -4.23 -6.48 16.57
C SER A 504 -3.33 -6.95 17.73
N PRO A 505 -2.18 -6.31 17.97
CA PRO A 505 -1.36 -6.54 19.16
C PRO A 505 -1.92 -5.86 20.41
N ILE A 506 -2.94 -4.99 20.25
CA ILE A 506 -3.59 -4.27 21.35
C ILE A 506 -4.83 -5.04 21.85
N ASP A 507 -5.70 -5.48 20.96
CA ASP A 507 -6.87 -6.29 21.32
C ASP A 507 -6.53 -7.79 21.24
N LEU A 508 -6.00 -8.33 22.33
CA LEU A 508 -5.56 -9.72 22.41
C LEU A 508 -6.73 -10.73 22.38
N ALA A 509 -7.94 -10.31 22.77
CA ALA A 509 -9.13 -11.17 22.78
C ALA A 509 -9.75 -11.29 21.37
N SER A 510 -9.56 -10.30 20.52
CA SER A 510 -10.09 -10.30 19.15
C SER A 510 -9.21 -11.11 18.21
N ASN A 511 -9.85 -11.82 17.28
CA ASN A 511 -9.22 -12.44 16.13
C ASN A 511 -9.48 -11.68 14.82
N LEU A 512 -10.10 -10.50 14.90
CA LEU A 512 -10.30 -9.64 13.74
C LEU A 512 -8.96 -9.15 13.22
N LEU A 513 -8.83 -9.13 11.89
CA LEU A 513 -7.68 -8.57 11.23
C LEU A 513 -7.80 -7.04 11.23
N VAL A 514 -6.70 -6.37 11.48
CA VAL A 514 -6.56 -4.92 11.38
C VAL A 514 -5.47 -4.58 10.35
N PRO A 515 -5.56 -3.42 9.69
CA PRO A 515 -4.52 -2.98 8.77
C PRO A 515 -3.13 -2.90 9.42
N ALA A 516 -2.08 -3.18 8.62
CA ALA A 516 -0.69 -3.06 9.06
C ALA A 516 -0.40 -1.67 9.66
N VAL A 517 -0.91 -0.62 9.01
CA VAL A 517 -0.76 0.79 9.46
C VAL A 517 -1.49 1.12 10.78
N TYR A 518 -2.26 0.19 11.32
CA TYR A 518 -3.00 0.31 12.59
C TYR A 518 -2.68 -0.86 13.55
N GLY A 519 -1.47 -1.39 13.47
CA GLY A 519 -0.95 -2.45 14.33
C GLY A 519 -1.03 -3.86 13.73
N GLY A 520 -1.60 -4.05 12.52
CA GLY A 520 -1.59 -5.34 11.83
C GLY A 520 -0.22 -5.79 11.33
N ASP A 521 0.81 -4.98 11.51
CA ASP A 521 2.22 -5.37 11.34
C ASP A 521 2.81 -6.04 12.60
N GLY A 522 2.06 -6.03 13.71
CA GLY A 522 2.43 -6.62 14.98
C GLY A 522 3.14 -5.67 15.94
N GLU A 523 3.36 -4.41 15.57
CA GLU A 523 3.95 -3.37 16.40
C GLU A 523 2.88 -2.55 17.15
N ILE A 524 3.23 -2.04 18.33
CA ILE A 524 2.51 -1.03 19.08
C ILE A 524 3.39 0.21 19.11
N ASN A 525 3.01 1.27 18.38
CA ASN A 525 3.82 2.49 18.27
C ASN A 525 4.15 3.12 19.63
N GLU A 526 3.21 3.06 20.58
CA GLU A 526 3.40 3.59 21.93
C GLU A 526 4.46 2.80 22.74
N VAL A 527 4.69 1.55 22.38
CA VAL A 527 5.75 0.70 22.94
C VAL A 527 7.04 0.86 22.14
N GLY A 528 6.91 0.96 20.81
CA GLY A 528 7.99 1.16 19.85
C GLY A 528 8.43 2.63 19.68
N ASP A 529 7.99 3.58 20.53
CA ASP A 529 8.34 5.00 20.38
C ASP A 529 9.87 5.27 20.38
N PRO A 530 10.78 4.45 20.98
CA PRO A 530 12.21 4.67 20.83
C PRO A 530 12.82 4.17 19.52
N ASN A 531 12.14 3.26 18.81
CA ASN A 531 12.67 2.63 17.60
C ASN A 531 11.96 3.07 16.31
N ASP A 532 10.61 3.11 16.29
CA ASP A 532 9.83 3.36 15.07
C ASP A 532 8.59 4.24 15.28
N GLY A 533 8.03 4.32 16.49
CA GLY A 533 6.67 4.79 16.78
C GLY A 533 6.47 6.32 16.87
N LEU A 534 7.49 7.14 16.65
CA LEU A 534 7.34 8.60 16.65
C LEU A 534 6.80 9.10 15.30
N ALA A 535 6.07 10.21 15.36
CA ALA A 535 5.64 10.96 14.20
C ALA A 535 6.07 12.43 14.29
N ALA A 536 6.46 13.02 13.15
CA ALA A 536 6.84 14.42 13.07
C ALA A 536 6.53 15.02 11.70
N SER A 537 6.55 16.37 11.62
CA SER A 537 6.64 17.07 10.35
C SER A 537 8.07 17.03 9.80
N ALA A 538 8.21 17.16 8.47
CA ALA A 538 9.55 17.28 7.85
C ALA A 538 10.30 18.52 8.39
N HIS A 539 9.58 19.60 8.71
CA HIS A 539 10.16 20.80 9.32
C HIS A 539 10.76 20.51 10.71
N ALA A 540 10.00 19.82 11.58
CA ALA A 540 10.49 19.45 12.91
C ALA A 540 11.73 18.55 12.85
N LEU A 541 11.79 17.65 11.84
CA LEU A 541 12.99 16.84 11.61
C LEU A 541 14.20 17.69 11.24
N THR A 542 14.06 18.70 10.37
CA THR A 542 15.20 19.59 10.02
C THR A 542 15.70 20.38 11.22
N GLN A 543 14.80 20.82 12.11
CA GLN A 543 15.18 21.47 13.36
C GLN A 543 15.93 20.51 14.29
N PHE A 544 15.45 19.27 14.41
CA PHE A 544 16.06 18.27 15.28
C PHE A 544 17.46 17.86 14.82
N ILE A 545 17.63 17.52 13.53
CA ILE A 545 18.94 17.09 12.99
C ILE A 545 19.95 18.23 12.84
N HIS A 546 19.49 19.48 12.95
CA HIS A 546 20.40 20.63 13.09
C HIS A 546 21.13 20.63 14.45
N LEU A 547 20.51 20.10 15.47
CA LEU A 547 21.04 20.07 16.85
C LEU A 547 21.73 18.74 17.18
N HIS A 548 21.25 17.64 16.62
CA HIS A 548 21.64 16.28 16.97
C HIS A 548 22.12 15.50 15.74
N ALA A 549 22.98 14.52 15.96
CA ALA A 549 23.44 13.62 14.92
C ALA A 549 22.28 12.76 14.35
N VAL A 550 22.33 12.46 13.05
CA VAL A 550 21.39 11.51 12.42
C VAL A 550 21.77 10.06 12.68
N TRP A 551 23.04 9.80 13.05
CA TRP A 551 23.58 8.51 13.49
C TRP A 551 24.48 8.71 14.68
N GLY A 552 24.30 7.84 15.68
CA GLY A 552 25.05 7.91 16.93
C GLY A 552 24.61 9.05 17.84
N ASN A 553 25.07 9.03 19.05
CA ASN A 553 24.80 10.03 20.06
C ASN A 553 25.78 11.20 19.96
N GLY A 554 25.27 12.43 20.04
CA GLY A 554 26.10 13.63 19.98
C GLY A 554 25.44 14.79 19.21
N PRO A 555 26.22 15.90 19.02
CA PRO A 555 25.74 17.04 18.25
C PRO A 555 25.63 16.72 16.76
N ARG A 556 25.05 17.64 15.99
CA ARG A 556 24.96 17.56 14.54
C ARG A 556 26.24 17.01 13.90
N ALA A 557 26.10 15.95 13.11
CA ALA A 557 27.18 15.37 12.31
C ALA A 557 26.86 15.60 10.83
N ALA A 558 27.72 16.35 10.13
CA ALA A 558 27.53 16.65 8.72
C ALA A 558 27.91 15.46 7.82
N GLY A 559 27.30 15.39 6.63
CA GLY A 559 27.56 14.34 5.64
C GLY A 559 26.90 13.00 5.94
N ALA A 560 25.82 12.99 6.72
CA ALA A 560 25.10 11.79 7.12
C ALA A 560 23.62 11.85 6.71
N ALA A 561 23.06 10.70 6.39
CA ALA A 561 21.65 10.51 6.12
C ALA A 561 21.10 9.31 6.89
N ARG A 562 19.85 9.38 7.33
CA ARG A 562 19.12 8.26 7.95
C ARG A 562 17.76 8.10 7.31
N SER A 563 17.45 6.88 6.92
CA SER A 563 16.13 6.51 6.42
C SER A 563 15.33 5.77 7.49
N GLY A 564 14.02 5.79 7.32
CA GLY A 564 13.06 4.99 8.07
C GLY A 564 12.01 4.40 7.15
N SER A 565 11.59 3.15 7.38
CA SER A 565 10.60 2.45 6.58
C SER A 565 9.82 1.46 7.43
N THR A 566 8.52 1.63 7.49
CA THR A 566 7.55 0.71 8.12
C THR A 566 6.21 0.85 7.41
N PRO A 567 5.23 -0.08 7.58
CA PRO A 567 3.92 0.12 6.97
C PRO A 567 3.34 1.51 7.22
N GLY A 568 2.96 2.19 6.12
CA GLY A 568 2.40 3.54 6.18
C GLY A 568 3.41 4.67 6.28
N ALA A 569 4.72 4.39 6.15
CA ALA A 569 5.74 5.45 6.22
C ALA A 569 7.05 5.12 5.51
N SER A 570 7.58 6.13 4.85
CA SER A 570 9.00 6.21 4.52
C SER A 570 9.50 7.62 4.83
N THR A 571 10.69 7.69 5.44
CA THR A 571 11.28 8.93 5.93
C THR A 571 12.75 8.99 5.56
N LEU A 572 13.23 10.16 5.19
CA LEU A 572 14.65 10.43 4.96
C LEU A 572 15.03 11.76 5.61
N ALA A 573 16.07 11.75 6.43
CA ALA A 573 16.64 12.93 7.09
C ALA A 573 18.13 13.03 6.75
N VAL A 574 18.56 14.20 6.29
CA VAL A 574 19.93 14.41 5.75
C VAL A 574 20.55 15.67 6.35
N SER A 575 21.76 15.54 6.91
CA SER A 575 22.63 16.63 7.33
C SER A 575 23.80 16.77 6.37
N ARG A 576 23.87 17.86 5.59
CA ARG A 576 24.90 18.07 4.57
C ARG A 576 26.12 18.82 5.12
N TRP A 577 27.25 18.71 4.41
CA TRP A 577 28.51 19.38 4.75
C TRP A 577 28.45 20.90 4.66
N ASP A 578 27.55 21.44 3.82
CA ASP A 578 27.41 22.87 3.56
C ASP A 578 26.47 23.60 4.55
N GLY A 579 26.10 22.95 5.65
CA GLY A 579 25.18 23.50 6.65
C GLY A 579 23.70 23.40 6.27
N VAL A 580 23.38 22.71 5.18
CA VAL A 580 21.99 22.39 4.81
C VAL A 580 21.54 21.11 5.48
N ASP A 581 20.38 21.16 6.09
CA ASP A 581 19.63 20.02 6.63
C ASP A 581 18.31 19.91 5.87
N TRP A 582 17.93 18.70 5.44
CA TRP A 582 16.65 18.49 4.81
C TRP A 582 16.02 17.18 5.23
N ALA A 583 14.70 17.13 5.17
CA ALA A 583 13.94 15.92 5.47
C ALA A 583 12.77 15.77 4.50
N CYS A 584 12.52 14.53 4.09
CA CYS A 584 11.38 14.12 3.29
C CYS A 584 10.63 13.02 4.03
N VAL A 585 9.30 13.14 4.13
CA VAL A 585 8.42 12.15 4.73
C VAL A 585 7.26 11.83 3.78
N VAL A 586 6.93 10.56 3.65
CA VAL A 586 5.82 10.08 2.81
C VAL A 586 4.98 9.06 3.55
N ASN A 587 3.74 8.90 3.16
CA ASN A 587 2.72 8.14 3.89
C ASN A 587 2.62 6.65 3.50
N THR A 588 3.62 6.11 2.82
CA THR A 588 3.68 4.71 2.39
C THR A 588 5.13 4.24 2.22
N ARG A 589 5.37 2.94 2.30
CA ARG A 589 6.61 2.29 1.84
C ARG A 589 6.39 1.36 0.65
N ASP A 590 5.16 1.27 0.18
CA ASP A 590 4.79 0.35 -0.88
C ASP A 590 5.09 0.97 -2.25
N TRP A 591 6.24 0.60 -2.78
CA TRP A 591 6.77 1.08 -4.05
C TRP A 591 6.42 0.14 -5.20
N PRO A 592 6.20 0.65 -6.43
CA PRO A 592 6.21 -0.20 -7.61
C PRO A 592 7.52 -0.96 -7.73
N PRO A 593 7.53 -2.13 -8.40
CA PRO A 593 8.75 -2.94 -8.54
C PRO A 593 9.93 -2.19 -9.13
N SER A 594 11.10 -2.64 -8.82
CA SER A 594 12.52 -2.22 -8.96
C SER A 594 12.98 -1.15 -9.99
N THR A 595 12.12 -0.62 -10.83
CA THR A 595 12.46 0.44 -11.81
C THR A 595 11.96 1.83 -11.43
N SER A 596 11.31 1.95 -10.28
CA SER A 596 10.76 3.23 -9.81
C SER A 596 11.70 3.85 -8.78
N PRO A 597 11.79 5.20 -8.77
CA PRO A 597 12.61 5.88 -7.79
C PRO A 597 12.11 5.59 -6.39
N THR A 598 13.00 5.12 -5.51
CA THR A 598 12.77 5.02 -4.07
C THR A 598 13.00 6.37 -3.39
N LEU A 599 12.72 6.46 -2.09
CA LEU A 599 13.04 7.69 -1.35
C LEU A 599 14.56 7.93 -1.29
N ASP A 600 15.36 6.86 -1.21
CA ASP A 600 16.83 6.94 -1.21
C ASP A 600 17.37 7.48 -2.55
N ASP A 601 16.69 7.22 -3.66
CA ASP A 601 17.05 7.77 -4.96
C ASP A 601 16.87 9.30 -5.07
N LEU A 602 16.03 9.89 -4.21
CA LEU A 602 15.95 11.36 -4.09
C LEU A 602 17.21 11.98 -3.48
N PHE A 603 17.95 11.18 -2.70
CA PHE A 603 19.24 11.53 -2.14
C PHE A 603 20.40 11.26 -3.11
N ASP A 604 20.34 10.16 -3.87
CA ASP A 604 21.41 9.73 -4.76
C ASP A 604 21.40 10.54 -6.08
N THR A 605 22.53 11.16 -6.39
CA THR A 605 22.75 11.88 -7.65
C THR A 605 23.07 10.98 -8.83
N SER A 606 23.35 9.71 -8.60
CA SER A 606 23.72 8.74 -9.64
C SER A 606 22.52 8.05 -10.30
N ALA A 607 21.34 8.15 -9.69
CA ALA A 607 20.13 7.51 -10.23
C ALA A 607 19.39 8.44 -11.20
N PRO A 608 19.02 7.97 -12.40
CA PRO A 608 18.33 8.79 -13.42
C PRO A 608 16.82 8.89 -13.16
N ILE A 609 16.44 9.49 -12.04
CA ILE A 609 14.99 9.63 -11.70
C ILE A 609 14.32 10.80 -12.40
N SER A 610 14.82 11.48 -13.13
CA SER A 610 14.63 12.80 -13.69
C SER A 610 16.01 13.46 -13.55
N PRO A 611 16.38 14.37 -14.41
CA PRO A 611 17.66 15.07 -14.25
C PRO A 611 17.80 15.82 -12.91
N LEU A 612 16.80 15.73 -12.01
CA LEU A 612 16.77 16.48 -10.75
C LEU A 612 16.41 15.54 -9.59
N SER A 613 17.39 15.28 -8.71
CA SER A 613 17.15 14.79 -7.34
C SER A 613 17.10 15.98 -6.37
N ILE A 614 16.67 15.77 -5.13
CA ILE A 614 16.72 16.80 -4.09
C ILE A 614 18.17 17.29 -3.91
N THR A 615 19.13 16.37 -3.84
CA THR A 615 20.56 16.72 -3.70
C THR A 615 21.04 17.55 -4.89
N HIS A 616 20.72 17.17 -6.12
CA HIS A 616 21.12 17.93 -7.31
C HIS A 616 20.56 19.37 -7.31
N VAL A 617 19.29 19.54 -6.95
CA VAL A 617 18.68 20.86 -6.84
C VAL A 617 19.40 21.71 -5.81
N LEU A 618 19.69 21.13 -4.63
CA LEU A 618 20.37 21.83 -3.53
C LEU A 618 21.85 22.11 -3.84
N ASP A 619 22.50 21.34 -4.74
CA ASP A 619 23.87 21.58 -5.20
C ASP A 619 23.95 22.68 -6.25
N THR A 620 22.91 22.84 -7.06
CA THR A 620 22.94 23.74 -8.24
C THR A 620 22.15 25.03 -8.05
N THR A 621 21.33 25.10 -6.99
CA THR A 621 20.45 26.25 -6.74
C THR A 621 20.86 26.97 -5.45
N PRO A 622 21.11 28.27 -5.47
CA PRO A 622 21.37 29.04 -4.26
C PRO A 622 20.18 28.96 -3.29
N ILE A 623 20.45 28.56 -2.06
CA ILE A 623 19.44 28.53 -0.97
C ILE A 623 19.39 29.96 -0.40
N PRO A 624 18.22 30.61 -0.41
CA PRO A 624 18.06 32.02 -0.04
C PRO A 624 18.40 32.34 1.42
#